data_296ed26d2096f971960d23ec91334394
#
_entry.id   296ed26d2096f971960d23ec91334394
#
_cell.length_a   1.000
_cell.length_b   1.000
_cell.length_c   1.000
_cell.angle_alpha   90.00
_cell.angle_beta   90.00
_cell.angle_gamma   90.00
#
_symmetry.space_group_name_H-M   'P 1'
#
loop_
_entity.id
_entity.type
_entity.pdbx_description
1 polymer ?
#
loop_
_entity_poly.entity_id
_entity_poly.type
_entity_poly.pdbx_seq_one_letter_code
_entity_poly.pdbx_strand_id
1 'polypeptide(L)'
;MSGRASIRAVDDDVGGDARSAGTAALREQATPGVRAARTTIYRAWLPALLALLLLDVTFHQWFWRIPKLTPASADYGYQFLTDARALAATPKVPGTPRVLAIGSSVAGAFDPAQVHGLLAAADTPADVHRLLLPGIKPSDLRLFFATDGAEVSPDVVAILLNPLDFLNPSFERDLKPQVRTVLPPAQTLRERGAFIPTLAGKLDLALAAVSNLYRYRELLRSSFEDHLRFAWRWLRGGSTAQGYGWYADGYTRRDFGLPLAAVASGVEYYLDPAWLAQRGTVTLTFSTAAGVVERRRETAAGWKRFDLPAAAQAGPLLHVSADSAWSPRAAGQNDTRLLGVRLRAAPPAPGRDRAPLHYPPLERTQPDMLLRMHGERGDAFVARWQTLLDADTEFGHRFRAYRDAKLAARGTPITPTGEYAELERLVQWFTEHGAAVVLINNPESALLRWQYADDPYYRSYLDFLAGVASRYPHAQFVDLGGVLPIDDFNDWHHVTYIGAVKLGPQYAALLQPLVGAAAAPP
;
A
#
# COMPACT_ATOMS: atom_id res chain seq x y z
N MET A 1 -18.17 -5.97 -53.24
CA MET A 1 -18.43 -4.85 -54.16
C MET A 1 -17.35 -3.82 -54.00
N SER A 2 -16.51 -3.74 -55.00
CA SER A 2 -15.31 -2.92 -55.09
C SER A 2 -15.63 -1.51 -55.54
N GLY A 3 -15.02 -0.53 -54.88
CA GLY A 3 -15.02 0.87 -55.33
C GLY A 3 -13.62 1.44 -55.24
N ARG A 4 -12.81 1.25 -56.27
CA ARG A 4 -11.56 1.97 -56.51
C ARG A 4 -11.90 3.36 -57.04
N ALA A 5 -11.45 4.40 -56.33
CA ALA A 5 -11.38 5.75 -56.86
C ALA A 5 -9.94 6.06 -57.28
N SER A 6 -9.76 6.22 -58.55
CA SER A 6 -8.57 6.67 -59.25
C SER A 6 -8.45 8.18 -59.13
N ILE A 7 -7.34 8.72 -58.63
CA ILE A 7 -7.01 10.14 -58.73
C ILE A 7 -5.91 10.29 -59.75
N ARG A 8 -6.23 11.06 -60.79
CA ARG A 8 -5.37 11.49 -61.90
C ARG A 8 -4.27 12.43 -61.40
N ALA A 9 -3.07 12.19 -61.89
CA ALA A 9 -1.99 13.15 -61.88
C ALA A 9 -2.31 14.31 -62.82
N VAL A 10 -2.05 15.52 -62.40
CA VAL A 10 -1.94 16.70 -63.22
C VAL A 10 -0.48 17.16 -63.12
N ASP A 11 0.23 17.00 -64.22
CA ASP A 11 1.50 17.65 -64.46
C ASP A 11 1.25 19.13 -64.70
N ASP A 12 1.91 19.99 -63.92
CA ASP A 12 2.15 21.38 -64.34
C ASP A 12 3.60 21.74 -64.05
N ASP A 13 4.34 21.66 -65.13
CA ASP A 13 5.69 22.11 -65.28
C ASP A 13 5.65 23.60 -65.68
N VAL A 14 5.98 24.55 -64.79
CA VAL A 14 6.39 25.92 -65.14
C VAL A 14 7.21 26.55 -64.00
N GLY A 15 8.45 26.98 -64.34
CA GLY A 15 9.03 28.18 -63.74
C GLY A 15 10.14 27.98 -62.74
N GLY A 16 11.32 27.78 -63.27
CA GLY A 16 12.58 27.79 -62.54
C GLY A 16 13.03 29.16 -62.05
N ASP A 17 13.99 29.10 -61.18
CA ASP A 17 15.08 30.07 -60.92
C ASP A 17 14.81 31.47 -60.33
N ALA A 18 13.89 31.64 -59.38
CA ALA A 18 13.87 32.90 -58.63
C ALA A 18 13.87 32.77 -57.11
N ARG A 19 13.93 31.58 -56.55
CA ARG A 19 13.81 31.38 -55.05
C ARG A 19 15.10 31.10 -54.32
N SER A 20 16.22 30.89 -54.98
CA SER A 20 17.49 30.58 -54.30
C SER A 20 18.26 31.81 -53.79
N ALA A 21 18.04 32.99 -54.34
CA ALA A 21 18.76 34.21 -53.92
C ALA A 21 18.16 34.91 -52.71
N GLY A 22 16.86 34.71 -52.42
CA GLY A 22 16.17 35.37 -51.31
C GLY A 22 16.41 34.74 -49.92
N THR A 23 16.76 33.46 -49.86
CA THR A 23 16.95 32.76 -48.57
C THR A 23 18.34 32.92 -47.97
N ALA A 24 19.35 33.24 -48.78
CA ALA A 24 20.70 33.53 -48.26
C ALA A 24 20.81 34.91 -47.61
N ALA A 25 20.11 35.92 -48.14
CA ALA A 25 20.12 37.30 -47.64
C ALA A 25 19.36 37.49 -46.32
N LEU A 26 18.37 36.65 -46.04
CA LEU A 26 17.64 36.66 -44.75
C LEU A 26 18.37 36.01 -43.61
N ARG A 27 19.46 35.28 -43.85
CA ARG A 27 20.30 34.67 -42.82
C ARG A 27 21.33 35.61 -42.18
N GLU A 28 21.63 36.74 -42.79
CA GLU A 28 22.76 37.58 -42.40
C GLU A 28 22.40 38.85 -41.62
N GLN A 29 21.10 39.15 -41.43
CA GLN A 29 20.64 40.28 -40.64
C GLN A 29 19.96 39.89 -39.32
N ALA A 30 20.51 38.88 -38.61
CA ALA A 30 20.16 38.77 -37.20
C ALA A 30 20.78 39.93 -36.45
N THR A 31 19.95 40.94 -36.15
CA THR A 31 20.34 42.12 -35.36
C THR A 31 21.16 41.73 -34.13
N PRO A 32 22.21 42.49 -33.74
CA PRO A 32 23.04 42.18 -32.56
C PRO A 32 22.25 41.85 -31.31
N GLY A 33 21.06 42.44 -31.13
CA GLY A 33 20.16 42.18 -30.04
C GLY A 33 19.57 40.76 -30.01
N VAL A 34 19.30 40.15 -31.18
CA VAL A 34 18.75 38.77 -31.24
C VAL A 34 19.82 37.72 -30.89
N ARG A 35 21.09 37.98 -31.28
CA ARG A 35 22.21 37.12 -30.86
C ARG A 35 22.52 37.25 -29.38
N ALA A 36 22.48 38.46 -28.80
CA ALA A 36 22.66 38.70 -27.38
C ALA A 36 21.52 38.07 -26.54
N ALA A 37 20.28 38.21 -27.00
CA ALA A 37 19.11 37.58 -26.33
C ALA A 37 19.20 36.05 -26.37
N ARG A 38 19.58 35.44 -27.51
CA ARG A 38 19.78 33.98 -27.59
C ARG A 38 20.88 33.51 -26.64
N THR A 39 22.02 34.22 -26.59
CA THR A 39 23.13 33.83 -25.71
C THR A 39 22.76 33.95 -24.22
N THR A 40 21.97 34.94 -23.85
CA THR A 40 21.47 35.11 -22.48
C THR A 40 20.48 34.05 -22.12
N ILE A 41 19.57 33.68 -23.04
CA ILE A 41 18.61 32.58 -22.87
C ILE A 41 19.36 31.25 -22.66
N TYR A 42 20.33 30.92 -23.52
CA TYR A 42 21.12 29.69 -23.36
C TYR A 42 21.93 29.66 -22.04
N ARG A 43 22.51 30.77 -21.64
CA ARG A 43 23.26 30.89 -20.38
C ARG A 43 22.37 30.71 -19.15
N ALA A 44 21.10 31.10 -19.20
CA ALA A 44 20.16 30.92 -18.09
C ALA A 44 19.55 29.50 -18.10
N TRP A 45 19.18 28.99 -19.27
CA TRP A 45 18.49 27.69 -19.37
C TRP A 45 19.42 26.49 -19.25
N LEU A 46 20.67 26.58 -19.70
CA LEU A 46 21.61 25.46 -19.62
C LEU A 46 21.87 25.00 -18.18
N PRO A 47 22.18 25.88 -17.21
CA PRO A 47 22.30 25.48 -15.80
C PRO A 47 21.02 24.91 -15.23
N ALA A 48 19.86 25.49 -15.58
CA ALA A 48 18.57 24.98 -15.12
C ALA A 48 18.28 23.56 -15.66
N LEU A 49 18.57 23.32 -16.94
CA LEU A 49 18.43 21.99 -17.54
C LEU A 49 19.40 20.98 -16.92
N LEU A 50 20.64 21.38 -16.68
CA LEU A 50 21.64 20.54 -16.01
C LEU A 50 21.23 20.21 -14.58
N ALA A 51 20.72 21.19 -13.84
CA ALA A 51 20.19 20.97 -12.48
C ALA A 51 18.99 20.04 -12.49
N LEU A 52 18.07 20.20 -13.44
CA LEU A 52 16.91 19.32 -13.60
C LEU A 52 17.35 17.90 -13.97
N LEU A 53 18.32 17.75 -14.88
CA LEU A 53 18.88 16.45 -15.24
C LEU A 53 19.56 15.77 -14.04
N LEU A 54 20.34 16.51 -13.27
CA LEU A 54 20.98 16.00 -12.07
C LEU A 54 19.93 15.57 -11.03
N LEU A 55 18.91 16.40 -10.83
CA LEU A 55 17.78 16.07 -9.97
C LEU A 55 17.09 14.80 -10.47
N ASP A 56 16.79 14.68 -11.75
CA ASP A 56 16.14 13.51 -12.34
C ASP A 56 16.98 12.24 -12.14
N VAL A 57 18.25 12.27 -12.47
CA VAL A 57 19.15 11.10 -12.35
C VAL A 57 19.30 10.66 -10.90
N THR A 58 19.37 11.58 -9.96
CA THR A 58 19.57 11.25 -8.53
C THR A 58 18.27 11.01 -7.77
N PHE A 59 17.12 11.40 -8.32
CA PHE A 59 15.83 11.39 -7.60
C PHE A 59 15.48 10.05 -6.99
N HIS A 60 15.68 8.96 -7.72
CA HIS A 60 15.41 7.60 -7.25
C HIS A 60 16.22 7.21 -6.00
N GLN A 61 17.37 7.82 -5.78
CA GLN A 61 18.25 7.47 -4.66
C GLN A 61 17.84 8.14 -3.33
N TRP A 62 17.10 9.24 -3.38
CA TRP A 62 16.81 10.03 -2.18
C TRP A 62 15.32 10.38 -1.97
N PHE A 63 14.43 10.21 -2.98
CA PHE A 63 13.03 10.63 -2.86
C PHE A 63 12.30 9.96 -1.67
N TRP A 64 12.68 8.76 -1.31
CA TRP A 64 12.09 8.01 -0.19
C TRP A 64 12.43 8.61 1.19
N ARG A 65 13.43 9.50 1.25
CA ARG A 65 13.80 10.28 2.45
C ARG A 65 12.97 11.54 2.61
N ILE A 66 12.19 11.92 1.60
CA ILE A 66 11.30 13.07 1.68
C ILE A 66 10.25 12.77 2.76
N PRO A 67 10.13 13.59 3.82
CA PRO A 67 9.10 13.38 4.83
C PRO A 67 7.72 13.35 4.17
N LYS A 68 6.87 12.44 4.59
CA LYS A 68 5.45 12.43 4.18
C LYS A 68 4.81 13.68 4.75
N LEU A 69 4.65 14.70 3.91
CA LEU A 69 4.22 16.03 4.33
C LEU A 69 2.73 16.09 4.65
N THR A 70 1.97 15.13 4.15
CA THR A 70 0.57 14.96 4.55
C THR A 70 0.21 13.47 4.60
N PRO A 71 -0.67 13.09 5.53
CA PRO A 71 -1.26 11.77 5.52
C PRO A 71 -2.08 11.46 4.26
N ALA A 72 -2.34 12.45 3.40
CA ALA A 72 -3.16 12.33 2.21
C ALA A 72 -2.45 11.69 1.01
N SER A 73 -1.15 11.66 1.00
CA SER A 73 -0.36 11.00 -0.05
C SER A 73 -0.20 9.50 0.20
N ALA A 74 -1.30 8.76 0.49
CA ALA A 74 -1.28 7.31 0.49
C ALA A 74 -1.21 6.79 -0.95
N ASP A 75 -0.13 7.12 -1.61
CA ASP A 75 0.34 6.26 -2.66
C ASP A 75 0.94 5.02 -2.00
N TYR A 76 0.21 3.91 -2.07
CA TYR A 76 0.67 2.62 -1.58
C TYR A 76 2.02 2.21 -2.19
N GLY A 77 2.27 2.58 -3.45
CA GLY A 77 3.54 2.33 -4.11
C GLY A 77 4.67 3.10 -3.45
N TYR A 78 4.45 4.37 -3.09
CA TYR A 78 5.43 5.14 -2.34
C TYR A 78 5.69 4.56 -0.95
N GLN A 79 4.65 4.17 -0.23
CA GLN A 79 4.79 3.56 1.09
C GLN A 79 5.57 2.25 1.00
N PHE A 80 5.22 1.39 0.04
CA PHE A 80 5.94 0.14 -0.21
C PHE A 80 7.43 0.38 -0.46
N LEU A 81 7.78 1.34 -1.33
CA LEU A 81 9.17 1.68 -1.62
C LEU A 81 9.90 2.28 -0.42
N THR A 82 9.27 3.17 0.33
CA THR A 82 9.88 3.77 1.52
C THR A 82 10.11 2.73 2.61
N ASP A 83 9.17 1.81 2.84
CA ASP A 83 9.29 0.76 3.83
C ASP A 83 10.38 -0.25 3.40
N ALA A 84 10.41 -0.64 2.12
CA ALA A 84 11.46 -1.52 1.60
C ALA A 84 12.87 -0.91 1.70
N ARG A 85 13.01 0.39 1.35
CA ARG A 85 14.29 1.12 1.46
C ARG A 85 14.72 1.33 2.89
N ALA A 86 13.77 1.66 3.79
CA ALA A 86 14.07 1.76 5.21
C ALA A 86 14.55 0.42 5.77
N LEU A 87 13.91 -0.66 5.36
CA LEU A 87 14.29 -2.00 5.78
C LEU A 87 15.66 -2.42 5.24
N ALA A 88 15.95 -2.14 3.97
CA ALA A 88 17.26 -2.37 3.38
C ALA A 88 18.38 -1.56 4.07
N ALA A 89 18.09 -0.32 4.46
CA ALA A 89 19.04 0.55 5.15
C ALA A 89 19.23 0.20 6.64
N THR A 90 18.36 -0.61 7.23
CA THR A 90 18.44 -1.01 8.64
C THR A 90 19.30 -2.27 8.77
N PRO A 91 20.45 -2.21 9.49
CA PRO A 91 21.27 -3.39 9.71
C PRO A 91 20.49 -4.49 10.43
N LYS A 92 20.75 -5.73 10.06
CA LYS A 92 20.24 -6.89 10.82
C LYS A 92 20.86 -6.93 12.21
N VAL A 93 20.03 -7.23 13.20
CA VAL A 93 20.51 -7.47 14.57
C VAL A 93 21.08 -8.89 14.63
N PRO A 94 22.35 -9.07 15.03
CA PRO A 94 22.94 -10.42 15.14
C PRO A 94 22.10 -11.33 16.04
N GLY A 95 21.84 -12.55 15.59
CA GLY A 95 21.04 -13.53 16.34
C GLY A 95 19.52 -13.26 16.35
N THR A 96 19.05 -12.22 15.63
CA THR A 96 17.63 -11.91 15.50
C THR A 96 17.23 -12.00 14.03
N PRO A 97 16.63 -13.13 13.59
CA PRO A 97 16.24 -13.30 12.20
C PRO A 97 15.23 -12.25 11.74
N ARG A 98 15.42 -11.78 10.51
CA ARG A 98 14.49 -10.85 9.85
C ARG A 98 13.39 -11.62 9.15
N VAL A 99 12.16 -11.41 9.60
CA VAL A 99 10.94 -11.96 9.00
C VAL A 99 10.26 -10.91 8.15
N LEU A 100 9.97 -11.26 6.91
CA LEU A 100 9.28 -10.39 5.96
C LEU A 100 7.98 -11.02 5.45
N ALA A 101 6.84 -10.44 5.81
CA ALA A 101 5.56 -10.78 5.20
C ALA A 101 5.33 -9.93 3.94
N ILE A 102 5.02 -10.57 2.81
CA ILE A 102 4.77 -9.90 1.53
C ILE A 102 3.47 -10.37 0.90
N GLY A 103 2.85 -9.50 0.13
CA GLY A 103 1.65 -9.87 -0.63
C GLY A 103 0.84 -8.67 -1.10
N SER A 104 -0.30 -8.97 -1.70
CA SER A 104 -1.30 -8.00 -2.12
C SER A 104 -2.05 -7.40 -0.92
N SER A 105 -3.23 -6.82 -1.14
CA SER A 105 -4.05 -6.29 -0.03
C SER A 105 -4.38 -7.31 1.06
N VAL A 106 -4.37 -8.60 0.75
CA VAL A 106 -4.61 -9.69 1.72
C VAL A 106 -3.52 -9.78 2.78
N ALA A 107 -2.31 -9.33 2.48
CA ALA A 107 -1.23 -9.22 3.47
C ALA A 107 -1.54 -8.21 4.59
N GLY A 108 -2.61 -7.42 4.46
CA GLY A 108 -3.15 -6.59 5.52
C GLY A 108 -3.60 -7.37 6.76
N ALA A 109 -3.88 -8.66 6.61
CA ALA A 109 -4.20 -9.59 7.71
C ALA A 109 -3.02 -9.85 8.67
N PHE A 110 -1.80 -9.68 8.19
CA PHE A 110 -0.59 -9.89 8.98
C PHE A 110 -0.23 -8.62 9.76
N ASP A 111 -0.29 -8.67 11.09
CA ASP A 111 0.14 -7.58 11.98
C ASP A 111 1.56 -7.84 12.47
N PRO A 112 2.59 -7.13 11.95
CA PRO A 112 3.98 -7.35 12.35
C PRO A 112 4.22 -7.16 13.85
N ALA A 113 3.57 -6.19 14.47
CA ALA A 113 3.78 -5.90 15.90
C ALA A 113 3.21 -7.02 16.78
N GLN A 114 2.06 -7.57 16.42
CA GLN A 114 1.47 -8.69 17.13
C GLN A 114 2.34 -9.96 16.98
N VAL A 115 2.74 -10.28 15.74
CA VAL A 115 3.56 -11.47 15.48
C VAL A 115 4.92 -11.36 16.16
N HIS A 116 5.56 -10.19 16.11
CA HIS A 116 6.81 -9.92 16.85
C HIS A 116 6.64 -10.20 18.35
N GLY A 117 5.57 -9.65 18.98
CA GLY A 117 5.31 -9.87 20.40
C GLY A 117 5.06 -11.33 20.75
N LEU A 118 4.36 -12.08 19.90
CA LEU A 118 4.07 -13.49 20.11
C LEU A 118 5.35 -14.37 19.96
N LEU A 119 6.19 -14.09 18.96
CA LEU A 119 7.47 -14.78 18.79
C LEU A 119 8.42 -14.50 19.95
N ALA A 120 8.49 -13.25 20.42
CA ALA A 120 9.29 -12.90 21.58
C ALA A 120 8.80 -13.59 22.86
N ALA A 121 7.48 -13.71 23.05
CA ALA A 121 6.87 -14.42 24.17
C ALA A 121 7.13 -15.96 24.12
N ALA A 122 7.46 -16.49 22.95
CA ALA A 122 7.82 -17.90 22.72
C ALA A 122 9.33 -18.13 22.68
N ASP A 123 10.14 -17.21 23.22
CA ASP A 123 11.61 -17.25 23.24
C ASP A 123 12.27 -17.40 21.85
N THR A 124 11.57 -16.94 20.81
CA THR A 124 12.07 -16.90 19.42
C THR A 124 11.98 -15.49 18.85
N PRO A 125 12.75 -14.51 19.39
CA PRO A 125 12.66 -13.12 18.96
C PRO A 125 13.04 -12.98 17.48
N ALA A 126 12.27 -12.15 16.75
CA ALA A 126 12.48 -11.86 15.34
C ALA A 126 12.22 -10.38 15.03
N ASP A 127 12.93 -9.86 14.03
CA ASP A 127 12.69 -8.53 13.45
C ASP A 127 11.61 -8.66 12.36
N VAL A 128 10.34 -8.39 12.71
CA VAL A 128 9.17 -8.71 11.88
C VAL A 128 8.68 -7.50 11.12
N HIS A 129 8.61 -7.62 9.81
CA HIS A 129 8.19 -6.57 8.88
C HIS A 129 7.12 -7.05 7.91
N ARG A 130 6.44 -6.09 7.27
CA ARG A 130 5.49 -6.36 6.20
C ARG A 130 5.66 -5.36 5.06
N LEU A 131 5.74 -5.88 3.83
CA LEU A 131 5.61 -5.10 2.60
C LEU A 131 4.31 -5.47 1.88
N LEU A 132 3.38 -4.51 1.85
CA LEU A 132 2.06 -4.69 1.29
C LEU A 132 1.83 -3.69 0.16
N LEU A 133 1.40 -4.20 -1.01
CA LEU A 133 0.98 -3.36 -2.12
C LEU A 133 -0.33 -3.88 -2.73
N PRO A 134 -1.46 -3.17 -2.57
CA PRO A 134 -2.75 -3.63 -3.10
C PRO A 134 -2.70 -3.95 -4.59
N GLY A 135 -3.05 -5.19 -4.93
CA GLY A 135 -3.09 -5.68 -6.31
C GLY A 135 -1.74 -5.95 -6.95
N ILE A 136 -0.67 -6.02 -6.18
CA ILE A 136 0.61 -6.58 -6.64
C ILE A 136 0.43 -8.08 -6.93
N LYS A 137 1.16 -8.58 -7.92
CA LYS A 137 1.11 -9.96 -8.37
C LYS A 137 2.44 -10.68 -8.08
N PRO A 138 2.48 -12.01 -8.08
CA PRO A 138 3.74 -12.75 -7.92
C PRO A 138 4.83 -12.31 -8.89
N SER A 139 4.49 -12.06 -10.14
CA SER A 139 5.41 -11.55 -11.15
C SER A 139 5.95 -10.16 -10.83
N ASP A 140 5.15 -9.29 -10.22
CA ASP A 140 5.57 -7.96 -9.80
C ASP A 140 6.54 -8.05 -8.61
N LEU A 141 6.21 -8.89 -7.63
CA LEU A 141 7.08 -9.14 -6.47
C LEU A 141 8.43 -9.71 -6.92
N ARG A 142 8.42 -10.71 -7.80
CA ARG A 142 9.66 -11.26 -8.34
C ARG A 142 10.53 -10.19 -9.00
N LEU A 143 9.92 -9.37 -9.84
CA LEU A 143 10.65 -8.32 -10.53
C LEU A 143 11.20 -7.28 -9.55
N PHE A 144 10.44 -6.92 -8.54
CA PHE A 144 10.87 -6.00 -7.49
C PHE A 144 12.07 -6.57 -6.70
N PHE A 145 11.94 -7.80 -6.18
CA PHE A 145 13.01 -8.41 -5.36
C PHE A 145 14.26 -8.75 -6.18
N ALA A 146 14.12 -9.07 -7.46
CA ALA A 146 15.27 -9.24 -8.36
C ALA A 146 16.00 -7.91 -8.67
N THR A 147 15.48 -6.76 -8.22
CA THR A 147 16.03 -5.44 -8.52
C THR A 147 16.08 -4.53 -7.29
N ASP A 148 15.10 -3.61 -7.16
CA ASP A 148 15.07 -2.57 -6.12
C ASP A 148 14.93 -3.16 -4.68
N GLY A 149 14.38 -4.36 -4.56
CA GLY A 149 14.19 -5.06 -3.28
C GLY A 149 15.31 -6.04 -2.90
N ALA A 150 16.32 -6.22 -3.75
CA ALA A 150 17.39 -7.21 -3.52
C ALA A 150 18.16 -6.99 -2.19
N GLU A 151 18.29 -5.75 -1.76
CA GLU A 151 19.00 -5.37 -0.53
C GLU A 151 18.21 -5.63 0.76
N VAL A 152 16.92 -5.98 0.68
CA VAL A 152 16.08 -6.20 1.87
C VAL A 152 16.55 -7.42 2.69
N SER A 153 17.06 -8.47 2.01
CA SER A 153 17.71 -9.65 2.59
C SER A 153 16.98 -10.24 3.82
N PRO A 154 15.75 -10.74 3.72
CA PRO A 154 15.08 -11.42 4.82
C PRO A 154 15.70 -12.81 5.09
N ASP A 155 15.59 -13.30 6.32
CA ASP A 155 15.96 -14.67 6.68
C ASP A 155 14.76 -15.62 6.56
N VAL A 156 13.55 -15.08 6.76
CA VAL A 156 12.28 -15.81 6.60
C VAL A 156 11.30 -14.94 5.83
N VAL A 157 10.65 -15.51 4.82
CA VAL A 157 9.63 -14.81 4.00
C VAL A 157 8.29 -15.52 4.11
N ALA A 158 7.27 -14.79 4.52
CA ALA A 158 5.87 -15.22 4.45
C ALA A 158 5.22 -14.59 3.21
N ILE A 159 4.89 -15.40 2.20
CA ILE A 159 4.17 -14.95 1.00
C ILE A 159 2.68 -15.22 1.21
N LEU A 160 1.93 -14.14 1.42
CA LEU A 160 0.51 -14.21 1.68
C LEU A 160 -0.27 -14.14 0.37
N LEU A 161 -0.97 -15.20 0.06
CA LEU A 161 -1.60 -15.46 -1.23
C LEU A 161 -3.11 -15.61 -1.11
N ASN A 162 -3.77 -15.36 -2.21
CA ASN A 162 -5.19 -15.61 -2.40
C ASN A 162 -5.40 -16.04 -3.87
N PRO A 163 -6.35 -16.93 -4.21
CA PRO A 163 -6.61 -17.28 -5.60
C PRO A 163 -6.83 -16.09 -6.55
N LEU A 164 -7.32 -14.95 -6.04
CA LEU A 164 -7.45 -13.71 -6.83
C LEU A 164 -6.11 -13.12 -7.30
N ASP A 165 -5.02 -13.42 -6.61
CA ASP A 165 -3.70 -12.93 -7.02
C ASP A 165 -3.24 -13.53 -8.35
N PHE A 166 -3.84 -14.68 -8.74
CA PHE A 166 -3.55 -15.39 -9.98
C PHE A 166 -4.59 -15.17 -11.07
N LEU A 167 -5.80 -14.75 -10.70
CA LEU A 167 -6.82 -14.34 -11.67
C LEU A 167 -6.45 -12.97 -12.23
N ASN A 168 -6.69 -12.76 -13.51
CA ASN A 168 -6.33 -11.53 -14.20
C ASN A 168 -4.82 -11.23 -14.15
N PRO A 169 -4.00 -11.99 -14.87
CA PRO A 169 -2.55 -11.81 -14.90
C PRO A 169 -2.19 -10.37 -15.28
N SER A 170 -1.21 -9.81 -14.58
CA SER A 170 -0.74 -8.44 -14.84
C SER A 170 -0.07 -8.29 -16.21
N PHE A 171 0.29 -9.42 -16.85
CA PHE A 171 0.87 -9.43 -18.20
C PHE A 171 -0.07 -8.90 -19.29
N GLU A 172 -1.38 -9.07 -19.10
CA GLU A 172 -2.39 -8.75 -20.13
C GLU A 172 -3.07 -7.40 -19.88
N ARG A 173 -2.57 -6.61 -18.93
CA ARG A 173 -3.16 -5.33 -18.54
C ARG A 173 -2.11 -4.26 -18.36
N ASP A 174 -2.52 -3.03 -18.59
CA ASP A 174 -1.74 -1.88 -18.14
C ASP A 174 -1.54 -1.93 -16.63
N LEU A 175 -0.32 -1.63 -16.21
CA LEU A 175 0.02 -1.69 -14.79
C LEU A 175 -0.78 -0.66 -13.99
N LYS A 176 -1.28 -1.07 -12.85
CA LYS A 176 -1.89 -0.13 -11.90
C LYS A 176 -0.88 0.96 -11.51
N PRO A 177 -1.29 2.22 -11.34
CA PRO A 177 -0.37 3.32 -11.03
C PRO A 177 0.56 3.02 -9.85
N GLN A 178 0.04 2.47 -8.75
CA GLN A 178 0.85 2.13 -7.57
C GLN A 178 1.88 1.02 -7.84
N VAL A 179 1.54 0.02 -8.65
CA VAL A 179 2.45 -1.06 -9.04
C VAL A 179 3.53 -0.53 -9.98
N ARG A 180 3.14 0.32 -10.93
CA ARG A 180 4.08 0.98 -11.86
C ARG A 180 5.13 1.83 -11.14
N THR A 181 4.76 2.52 -10.06
CA THR A 181 5.68 3.31 -9.24
C THR A 181 6.77 2.43 -8.62
N VAL A 182 6.41 1.22 -8.19
CA VAL A 182 7.32 0.28 -7.51
C VAL A 182 8.25 -0.42 -8.49
N LEU A 183 7.75 -0.86 -9.64
CA LEU A 183 8.52 -1.68 -10.56
C LEU A 183 9.61 -0.88 -11.28
N PRO A 184 10.79 -1.49 -11.56
CA PRO A 184 11.84 -0.88 -12.39
C PRO A 184 11.38 -0.79 -13.85
N PRO A 185 11.16 0.42 -14.41
CA PRO A 185 10.43 0.56 -15.67
C PRO A 185 11.14 -0.08 -16.86
N ALA A 186 12.48 0.05 -16.95
CA ALA A 186 13.26 -0.51 -18.05
C ALA A 186 13.18 -2.04 -18.08
N GLN A 187 13.27 -2.69 -16.93
CA GLN A 187 13.18 -4.13 -16.83
C GLN A 187 11.74 -4.61 -17.04
N THR A 188 10.76 -3.88 -16.51
CA THR A 188 9.34 -4.14 -16.75
C THR A 188 9.02 -4.08 -18.24
N LEU A 189 9.52 -3.06 -18.95
CA LEU A 189 9.33 -2.95 -20.39
C LEU A 189 9.99 -4.10 -21.16
N ARG A 190 11.18 -4.52 -20.74
CA ARG A 190 11.92 -5.63 -21.35
C ARG A 190 11.20 -6.97 -21.17
N GLU A 191 10.78 -7.28 -19.95
CA GLU A 191 10.17 -8.57 -19.62
C GLU A 191 8.70 -8.66 -19.99
N ARG A 192 7.96 -7.55 -19.92
CA ARG A 192 6.51 -7.52 -20.07
C ARG A 192 5.99 -6.64 -21.20
N GLY A 193 6.86 -5.93 -21.90
CA GLY A 193 6.44 -4.99 -22.94
C GLY A 193 5.60 -5.63 -24.05
N ALA A 194 5.83 -6.91 -24.37
CA ALA A 194 5.03 -7.65 -25.34
C ALA A 194 3.57 -7.84 -24.88
N PHE A 195 3.34 -7.94 -23.59
CA PHE A 195 2.03 -8.21 -23.00
C PHE A 195 1.24 -6.94 -22.63
N ILE A 196 1.90 -5.78 -22.60
CA ILE A 196 1.22 -4.51 -22.32
C ILE A 196 0.37 -4.14 -23.53
N PRO A 197 -0.97 -4.08 -23.37
CA PRO A 197 -1.88 -4.03 -24.52
C PRO A 197 -1.86 -2.71 -25.25
N THR A 198 -1.55 -1.60 -24.57
CA THR A 198 -1.65 -0.26 -25.14
C THR A 198 -0.28 0.34 -25.50
N LEU A 199 -0.22 1.04 -26.63
CA LEU A 199 0.95 1.82 -26.99
C LEU A 199 1.24 2.90 -25.93
N ALA A 200 0.20 3.51 -25.36
CA ALA A 200 0.33 4.49 -24.29
C ALA A 200 1.02 3.90 -23.05
N GLY A 201 0.65 2.69 -22.63
CA GLY A 201 1.29 1.99 -21.52
C GLY A 201 2.77 1.68 -21.79
N LYS A 202 3.11 1.30 -23.03
CA LYS A 202 4.51 1.07 -23.43
C LYS A 202 5.33 2.36 -23.42
N LEU A 203 4.79 3.43 -23.99
CA LEU A 203 5.42 4.75 -24.00
C LEU A 203 5.58 5.31 -22.58
N ASP A 204 4.58 5.11 -21.73
CA ASP A 204 4.62 5.50 -20.33
C ASP A 204 5.78 4.83 -19.58
N LEU A 205 5.97 3.52 -19.75
CA LEU A 205 7.10 2.80 -19.19
C LEU A 205 8.44 3.23 -19.80
N ALA A 206 8.49 3.47 -21.10
CA ALA A 206 9.71 3.95 -21.76
C ALA A 206 10.13 5.32 -21.22
N LEU A 207 9.20 6.25 -21.06
CA LEU A 207 9.45 7.56 -20.44
C LEU A 207 9.87 7.43 -18.98
N ALA A 208 9.22 6.55 -18.23
CA ALA A 208 9.58 6.27 -16.83
C ALA A 208 10.96 5.58 -16.71
N ALA A 209 11.41 4.87 -17.75
CA ALA A 209 12.74 4.24 -17.78
C ALA A 209 13.88 5.25 -17.99
N VAL A 210 13.61 6.37 -18.66
CA VAL A 210 14.62 7.41 -18.95
C VAL A 210 14.55 8.60 -18.02
N SER A 211 13.46 8.76 -17.24
CA SER A 211 13.28 9.87 -16.31
C SER A 211 12.66 9.41 -14.99
N ASN A 212 13.40 9.58 -13.90
CA ASN A 212 12.89 9.30 -12.55
C ASN A 212 11.81 10.29 -12.12
N LEU A 213 11.91 11.56 -12.50
CA LEU A 213 10.85 12.55 -12.22
C LEU A 213 9.55 12.15 -12.92
N TYR A 214 9.65 11.61 -14.14
CA TYR A 214 8.47 11.07 -14.83
C TYR A 214 7.95 9.80 -14.17
N ARG A 215 8.82 8.89 -13.74
CA ARG A 215 8.45 7.68 -12.99
C ARG A 215 7.61 8.00 -11.76
N TYR A 216 8.02 9.02 -11.00
CA TYR A 216 7.38 9.42 -9.76
C TYR A 216 6.43 10.63 -9.90
N ARG A 217 6.04 11.00 -11.12
CA ARG A 217 5.22 12.20 -11.39
C ARG A 217 3.90 12.25 -10.63
N GLU A 218 3.23 11.11 -10.42
CA GLU A 218 1.96 11.08 -9.68
C GLU A 218 2.19 11.38 -8.19
N LEU A 219 3.27 10.88 -7.64
CA LEU A 219 3.71 11.22 -6.28
C LEU A 219 4.05 12.69 -6.17
N LEU A 220 4.82 13.22 -7.11
CA LEU A 220 5.18 14.64 -7.15
C LEU A 220 3.94 15.53 -7.30
N ARG A 221 3.01 15.16 -8.17
CA ARG A 221 1.75 15.87 -8.38
C ARG A 221 0.91 15.91 -7.11
N SER A 222 0.68 14.77 -6.47
CA SER A 222 -0.11 14.69 -5.25
C SER A 222 0.53 15.49 -4.11
N SER A 223 1.85 15.40 -3.93
CA SER A 223 2.59 16.18 -2.95
C SER A 223 2.50 17.69 -3.22
N PHE A 224 2.63 18.11 -4.48
CA PHE A 224 2.54 19.50 -4.87
C PHE A 224 1.13 20.07 -4.66
N GLU A 225 0.10 19.33 -5.04
CA GLU A 225 -1.30 19.71 -4.79
C GLU A 225 -1.60 19.87 -3.31
N ASP A 226 -1.08 18.98 -2.48
CA ASP A 226 -1.27 19.05 -1.03
C ASP A 226 -0.55 20.26 -0.43
N HIS A 227 0.67 20.57 -0.89
CA HIS A 227 1.39 21.78 -0.47
C HIS A 227 0.70 23.07 -0.91
N LEU A 228 0.19 23.12 -2.14
CA LEU A 228 -0.59 24.27 -2.61
C LEU A 228 -1.84 24.46 -1.78
N ARG A 229 -2.55 23.38 -1.47
CA ARG A 229 -3.75 23.43 -0.61
C ARG A 229 -3.39 23.89 0.80
N PHE A 230 -2.26 23.46 1.32
CA PHE A 230 -1.74 23.90 2.61
C PHE A 230 -1.37 25.38 2.60
N ALA A 231 -0.55 25.82 1.62
CA ALA A 231 -0.14 27.22 1.46
C ALA A 231 -1.36 28.14 1.26
N TRP A 232 -2.33 27.72 0.45
CA TRP A 232 -3.57 28.47 0.23
C TRP A 232 -4.42 28.63 1.49
N ARG A 233 -4.49 27.62 2.35
CA ARG A 233 -5.17 27.71 3.65
C ARG A 233 -4.43 28.65 4.59
N TRP A 234 -3.10 28.55 4.62
CA TRP A 234 -2.25 29.43 5.42
C TRP A 234 -2.41 30.89 5.01
N LEU A 235 -2.37 31.20 3.73
CA LEU A 235 -2.56 32.56 3.19
C LEU A 235 -3.95 33.13 3.50
N ARG A 236 -4.96 32.28 3.67
CA ARG A 236 -6.32 32.70 4.06
C ARG A 236 -6.51 32.81 5.58
N GLY A 237 -5.46 32.77 6.38
CA GLY A 237 -5.54 32.86 7.84
C GLY A 237 -6.19 31.64 8.49
N GLY A 238 -6.37 30.54 7.75
CA GLY A 238 -6.85 29.28 8.29
C GLY A 238 -5.78 28.61 9.15
N SER A 239 -6.18 28.01 10.29
CA SER A 239 -5.28 27.19 11.08
C SER A 239 -4.68 26.07 10.20
N THR A 240 -3.35 26.04 10.08
CA THR A 240 -2.62 24.99 9.36
C THR A 240 -2.61 23.67 10.14
N ALA A 241 -2.93 23.74 11.42
CA ALA A 241 -3.06 22.62 12.31
C ALA A 241 -4.49 22.10 12.32
N GLN A 242 -4.88 21.34 11.29
CA GLN A 242 -6.08 20.50 11.41
C GLN A 242 -5.69 19.24 12.17
N GLY A 243 -6.29 19.05 13.34
CA GLY A 243 -6.23 17.78 14.02
C GLY A 243 -6.87 16.67 13.16
N TYR A 244 -6.63 15.43 13.53
CA TYR A 244 -7.13 14.26 12.80
C TYR A 244 -7.39 13.09 13.75
N GLY A 245 -8.17 12.12 13.30
CA GLY A 245 -8.29 10.84 13.97
C GLY A 245 -9.23 10.81 15.18
N TRP A 246 -10.22 11.71 15.29
CA TRP A 246 -11.31 11.58 16.27
C TRP A 246 -12.68 11.77 15.63
N TYR A 247 -13.69 11.24 16.31
CA TYR A 247 -15.08 11.27 15.91
C TYR A 247 -15.85 12.36 16.67
N ALA A 248 -17.03 12.70 16.17
CA ALA A 248 -17.88 13.74 16.79
C ALA A 248 -18.33 13.40 18.21
N ASP A 249 -18.34 12.12 18.58
CA ASP A 249 -18.68 11.63 19.93
C ASP A 249 -17.48 11.63 20.90
N GLY A 250 -16.33 12.15 20.44
CA GLY A 250 -15.10 12.28 21.22
C GLY A 250 -14.21 11.05 21.23
N TYR A 251 -14.64 9.90 20.70
CA TYR A 251 -13.73 8.77 20.53
C TYR A 251 -12.68 9.06 19.46
N THR A 252 -11.49 8.51 19.67
CA THR A 252 -10.38 8.64 18.73
C THR A 252 -10.16 7.33 17.96
N ARG A 253 -9.35 7.40 16.91
CA ARG A 253 -8.69 6.24 16.32
C ARG A 253 -7.46 5.87 17.15
N ARG A 254 -6.79 4.77 16.76
CA ARG A 254 -5.51 4.36 17.33
C ARG A 254 -4.47 5.49 17.28
N ASP A 255 -4.42 6.18 16.13
CA ASP A 255 -3.52 7.28 15.85
C ASP A 255 -4.32 8.55 15.60
N PHE A 256 -4.04 9.60 16.37
CA PHE A 256 -4.72 10.87 16.24
C PHE A 256 -3.78 12.05 16.55
N GLY A 257 -4.13 13.22 16.04
CA GLY A 257 -3.35 14.45 16.24
C GLY A 257 -4.24 15.60 16.67
N LEU A 258 -3.95 16.21 17.80
CA LEU A 258 -4.69 17.33 18.36
C LEU A 258 -3.93 18.63 18.07
N PRO A 259 -4.61 19.72 17.64
CA PRO A 259 -3.98 21.04 17.53
C PRO A 259 -3.37 21.46 18.86
N LEU A 260 -2.08 21.81 18.89
CA LEU A 260 -1.41 22.21 20.11
C LEU A 260 -2.09 23.40 20.80
N ALA A 261 -2.61 24.34 20.02
CA ALA A 261 -3.38 25.48 20.55
C ALA A 261 -4.62 25.06 21.35
N ALA A 262 -5.22 23.90 21.02
CA ALA A 262 -6.40 23.40 21.73
C ALA A 262 -6.06 22.55 22.97
N VAL A 263 -4.80 22.12 23.10
CA VAL A 263 -4.37 21.19 24.15
C VAL A 263 -3.15 21.69 24.93
N ALA A 264 -2.88 22.99 24.88
CA ALA A 264 -1.73 23.61 25.56
C ALA A 264 -1.71 23.35 27.09
N SER A 265 -2.88 23.17 27.71
CA SER A 265 -3.03 22.83 29.13
C SER A 265 -3.06 21.32 29.42
N GLY A 266 -2.90 20.48 28.40
CA GLY A 266 -2.99 19.03 28.52
C GLY A 266 -4.24 18.42 27.88
N VAL A 267 -4.32 17.10 27.93
CA VAL A 267 -5.39 16.28 27.33
C VAL A 267 -6.01 15.38 28.40
N GLU A 268 -7.33 15.43 28.54
CA GLU A 268 -8.08 14.47 29.33
C GLU A 268 -8.68 13.40 28.41
N TYR A 269 -8.37 12.14 28.69
CA TYR A 269 -8.79 10.99 27.89
C TYR A 269 -9.32 9.87 28.76
N TYR A 270 -10.24 9.09 28.21
CA TYR A 270 -10.85 7.95 28.86
C TYR A 270 -10.40 6.65 28.20
N LEU A 271 -9.95 5.72 29.02
CA LEU A 271 -9.66 4.34 28.63
C LEU A 271 -10.85 3.46 28.95
N ASP A 272 -11.39 2.81 27.91
CA ASP A 272 -12.54 1.94 28.07
C ASP A 272 -12.16 0.63 28.80
N PRO A 273 -12.94 0.19 29.81
CA PRO A 273 -12.70 -1.09 30.48
C PRO A 273 -12.67 -2.28 29.51
N ALA A 274 -13.51 -2.25 28.48
CA ALA A 274 -13.55 -3.32 27.49
C ALA A 274 -12.26 -3.41 26.67
N TRP A 275 -11.60 -2.29 26.41
CA TRP A 275 -10.29 -2.27 25.75
C TRP A 275 -9.22 -2.98 26.60
N LEU A 276 -9.15 -2.62 27.89
CA LEU A 276 -8.21 -3.27 28.82
C LEU A 276 -8.55 -4.74 29.04
N ALA A 277 -9.84 -5.10 29.07
CA ALA A 277 -10.23 -6.51 29.15
C ALA A 277 -9.78 -7.32 27.93
N GLN A 278 -9.74 -6.69 26.73
CA GLN A 278 -9.26 -7.33 25.50
C GLN A 278 -7.73 -7.45 25.45
N ARG A 279 -6.98 -6.52 26.09
CA ARG A 279 -5.53 -6.34 25.88
C ARG A 279 -4.68 -6.45 27.13
N GLY A 280 -5.26 -6.38 28.30
CA GLY A 280 -4.56 -6.31 29.59
C GLY A 280 -3.90 -4.97 29.84
N THR A 281 -3.17 -4.46 28.85
CA THR A 281 -2.48 -3.15 28.93
C THR A 281 -2.54 -2.42 27.59
N VAL A 282 -2.49 -1.09 27.63
CA VAL A 282 -2.43 -0.23 26.46
C VAL A 282 -1.28 0.75 26.64
N THR A 283 -0.43 0.88 25.62
CA THR A 283 0.65 1.88 25.62
C THR A 283 0.28 3.05 24.73
N LEU A 284 0.21 4.24 25.33
CA LEU A 284 0.01 5.50 24.61
C LEU A 284 1.35 6.21 24.46
N THR A 285 1.67 6.61 23.24
CA THR A 285 2.85 7.43 22.93
C THR A 285 2.40 8.84 22.54
N PHE A 286 2.85 9.83 23.31
CA PHE A 286 2.61 11.24 23.06
C PHE A 286 3.85 11.84 22.42
N SER A 287 3.71 12.52 21.29
CA SER A 287 4.82 13.12 20.54
C SER A 287 4.45 14.47 19.93
N THR A 288 5.44 15.31 19.72
CA THR A 288 5.33 16.58 19.01
C THR A 288 6.42 16.65 17.93
N ALA A 289 6.56 17.77 17.25
CA ALA A 289 7.65 17.96 16.31
C ALA A 289 9.05 17.90 16.97
N ALA A 290 9.13 18.07 18.29
CA ALA A 290 10.38 17.88 19.04
C ALA A 290 10.71 16.40 19.33
N GLY A 291 9.81 15.47 19.00
CA GLY A 291 9.99 14.05 19.25
C GLY A 291 8.98 13.47 20.26
N VAL A 292 9.29 12.28 20.78
CA VAL A 292 8.47 11.61 21.79
C VAL A 292 8.59 12.36 23.12
N VAL A 293 7.44 12.80 23.64
CA VAL A 293 7.34 13.49 24.93
C VAL A 293 7.20 12.49 26.07
N GLU A 294 6.31 11.52 25.91
CA GLU A 294 6.04 10.52 26.94
C GLU A 294 5.48 9.22 26.34
N ARG A 295 5.79 8.10 26.97
CA ARG A 295 5.13 6.82 26.74
C ARG A 295 4.49 6.34 28.03
N ARG A 296 3.18 6.14 28.01
CA ARG A 296 2.41 5.68 29.15
C ARG A 296 1.88 4.28 28.94
N ARG A 297 2.21 3.39 29.83
CA ARG A 297 1.61 2.06 29.90
C ARG A 297 0.43 2.11 30.86
N GLU A 298 -0.76 1.99 30.32
CA GLU A 298 -2.02 2.08 31.06
C GLU A 298 -2.54 0.68 31.38
N THR A 299 -2.83 0.46 32.67
CA THR A 299 -3.34 -0.83 33.19
C THR A 299 -4.70 -0.70 33.86
N ALA A 300 -5.20 0.52 34.04
CA ALA A 300 -6.48 0.80 34.69
C ALA A 300 -7.36 1.65 33.76
N ALA A 301 -8.64 1.28 33.68
CA ALA A 301 -9.67 2.03 32.95
C ALA A 301 -10.03 3.35 33.63
N GLY A 302 -10.75 4.20 32.91
CA GLY A 302 -11.27 5.47 33.43
C GLY A 302 -10.57 6.68 32.85
N TRP A 303 -10.94 7.86 33.42
CA TRP A 303 -10.38 9.14 32.99
C TRP A 303 -8.95 9.30 33.47
N LYS A 304 -8.11 9.78 32.55
CA LYS A 304 -6.68 10.08 32.72
C LYS A 304 -6.41 11.49 32.21
N ARG A 305 -5.28 12.04 32.65
CA ARG A 305 -4.79 13.34 32.16
C ARG A 305 -3.33 13.24 31.74
N PHE A 306 -3.03 13.79 30.59
CA PHE A 306 -1.69 14.03 30.12
C PHE A 306 -1.46 15.54 30.12
N ASP A 307 -0.47 16.00 30.87
CA ASP A 307 -0.06 17.40 30.90
C ASP A 307 1.13 17.59 29.95
N LEU A 308 0.96 18.46 28.95
CA LEU A 308 2.00 18.72 27.96
C LEU A 308 3.02 19.71 28.54
N PRO A 309 4.29 19.28 28.73
CA PRO A 309 5.32 20.19 29.21
C PRO A 309 5.54 21.37 28.24
N ALA A 310 5.72 22.58 28.78
CA ALA A 310 5.94 23.77 27.96
C ALA A 310 7.13 23.62 27.00
N ALA A 311 8.21 22.97 27.45
CA ALA A 311 9.39 22.69 26.63
C ALA A 311 9.14 21.73 25.47
N ALA A 312 8.06 20.94 25.52
CA ALA A 312 7.69 19.99 24.47
C ALA A 312 6.68 20.56 23.47
N GLN A 313 6.23 21.79 23.64
CA GLN A 313 5.27 22.46 22.76
C GLN A 313 5.95 22.91 21.46
N ALA A 314 6.27 21.96 20.60
CA ALA A 314 6.89 22.20 19.31
C ALA A 314 6.00 21.70 18.15
N GLY A 315 5.87 22.53 17.11
CA GLY A 315 5.06 22.24 15.94
C GLY A 315 3.56 22.49 16.14
N PRO A 316 2.72 22.11 15.16
CA PRO A 316 1.31 22.44 15.15
C PRO A 316 0.42 21.44 15.88
N LEU A 317 0.89 20.21 16.11
CA LEU A 317 0.10 19.10 16.62
C LEU A 317 0.78 18.35 17.75
N LEU A 318 -0.02 17.92 18.71
CA LEU A 318 0.28 16.79 19.60
C LEU A 318 -0.22 15.51 18.92
N HIS A 319 0.70 14.63 18.56
CA HIS A 319 0.39 13.32 18.03
C HIS A 319 0.30 12.31 19.17
N VAL A 320 -0.75 11.50 19.15
CA VAL A 320 -0.94 10.41 20.12
C VAL A 320 -1.16 9.14 19.33
N SER A 321 -0.34 8.12 19.61
CA SER A 321 -0.53 6.79 19.06
C SER A 321 -0.67 5.77 20.17
N ALA A 322 -1.62 4.85 20.00
CA ALA A 322 -1.77 3.69 20.86
C ALA A 322 -1.13 2.47 20.21
N ASP A 323 -0.60 1.54 21.00
CA ASP A 323 -0.07 0.26 20.50
C ASP A 323 -1.16 -0.63 19.90
N SER A 324 -2.43 -0.38 20.25
CA SER A 324 -3.60 -1.12 19.74
C SER A 324 -4.81 -0.21 19.59
N ALA A 325 -5.85 -0.72 18.92
CA ALA A 325 -7.21 -0.20 18.97
C ALA A 325 -8.12 -1.27 19.59
N TRP A 326 -9.30 -0.89 20.03
CA TRP A 326 -10.29 -1.82 20.54
C TRP A 326 -11.56 -1.80 19.70
N SER A 327 -12.28 -2.90 19.71
CA SER A 327 -13.55 -3.03 19.01
C SER A 327 -14.69 -3.10 20.03
N PRO A 328 -15.58 -2.09 20.06
CA PRO A 328 -16.79 -2.17 20.89
C PRO A 328 -17.65 -3.38 20.52
N ARG A 329 -17.69 -3.75 19.24
CA ARG A 329 -18.41 -4.93 18.78
C ARG A 329 -17.87 -6.23 19.38
N ALA A 330 -16.55 -6.36 19.51
CA ALA A 330 -15.95 -7.51 20.19
C ALA A 330 -16.29 -7.57 21.68
N ALA A 331 -16.70 -6.44 22.27
CA ALA A 331 -17.23 -6.32 23.63
C ALA A 331 -18.77 -6.44 23.68
N GLY A 332 -19.43 -6.86 22.61
CA GLY A 332 -20.88 -7.03 22.56
C GLY A 332 -21.69 -5.75 22.28
N GLN A 333 -21.01 -4.63 22.00
CA GLN A 333 -21.67 -3.36 21.69
C GLN A 333 -21.99 -3.25 20.18
N ASN A 334 -22.98 -2.44 19.84
CA ASN A 334 -23.39 -2.24 18.44
C ASN A 334 -22.60 -1.10 17.74
N ASP A 335 -21.30 -0.99 18.01
CA ASP A 335 -20.40 -0.04 17.34
C ASP A 335 -19.30 -0.82 16.61
N THR A 336 -19.12 -0.56 15.35
CA THR A 336 -18.22 -1.31 14.46
C THR A 336 -16.88 -0.62 14.23
N ARG A 337 -16.71 0.57 14.80
CA ARG A 337 -15.48 1.33 14.67
C ARG A 337 -14.36 0.66 15.46
N LEU A 338 -13.13 0.91 15.00
CA LEU A 338 -11.93 0.65 15.80
C LEU A 338 -11.59 1.94 16.54
N LEU A 339 -11.69 1.88 17.85
CA LEU A 339 -11.58 3.03 18.72
C LEU A 339 -10.26 3.04 19.50
N GLY A 340 -9.75 4.23 19.73
CA GLY A 340 -8.72 4.53 20.70
C GLY A 340 -9.33 5.04 22.02
N VAL A 341 -8.76 6.12 22.55
CA VAL A 341 -9.28 6.78 23.75
C VAL A 341 -10.51 7.63 23.42
N ARG A 342 -11.27 8.02 24.45
CA ARG A 342 -12.30 9.05 24.33
C ARG A 342 -11.81 10.34 24.96
N LEU A 343 -11.87 11.45 24.22
CA LEU A 343 -11.49 12.78 24.70
C LEU A 343 -12.65 13.41 25.47
N ARG A 344 -12.37 14.07 26.62
CA ARG A 344 -13.40 14.77 27.41
C ARG A 344 -13.87 16.05 26.73
N ALA A 345 -12.93 16.82 26.23
CA ALA A 345 -13.19 18.07 25.52
C ALA A 345 -12.49 18.00 24.15
N ALA A 346 -13.04 17.16 23.26
CA ALA A 346 -12.55 17.11 21.90
C ALA A 346 -12.81 18.46 21.23
N PRO A 347 -11.83 19.04 20.55
CA PRO A 347 -12.09 20.16 19.66
C PRO A 347 -13.17 19.78 18.64
N PRO A 348 -13.90 20.73 18.05
CA PRO A 348 -14.86 20.40 17.00
C PRO A 348 -14.24 19.45 15.98
N ALA A 349 -14.89 18.32 15.72
CA ALA A 349 -14.38 17.31 14.79
C ALA A 349 -14.08 17.98 13.44
N PRO A 350 -12.90 17.74 12.86
CA PRO A 350 -12.59 18.33 11.56
C PRO A 350 -13.63 17.86 10.56
N GLY A 351 -14.29 18.82 9.90
CA GLY A 351 -15.33 18.55 8.92
C GLY A 351 -14.80 17.69 7.77
N ARG A 352 -15.16 16.44 7.76
CA ARG A 352 -14.64 15.28 7.05
C ARG A 352 -13.36 14.74 7.70
N ASP A 353 -13.54 13.66 8.38
CA ASP A 353 -12.51 12.78 8.92
C ASP A 353 -11.53 12.35 7.80
N ARG A 354 -10.55 13.20 7.53
CA ARG A 354 -9.42 12.81 6.71
C ARG A 354 -8.50 12.03 7.62
N ALA A 355 -8.79 10.73 7.73
CA ALA A 355 -7.89 9.82 8.38
C ALA A 355 -6.47 10.02 7.89
N PRO A 356 -5.47 9.96 8.78
CA PRO A 356 -4.13 9.71 8.32
C PRO A 356 -4.15 8.43 7.51
N LEU A 357 -3.55 8.48 6.36
CA LEU A 357 -3.61 7.51 5.27
C LEU A 357 -2.89 6.18 5.55
N HIS A 358 -2.64 5.85 6.80
CA HIS A 358 -2.33 4.49 7.22
C HIS A 358 -3.54 3.55 7.23
N TYR A 359 -4.74 4.11 7.08
CA TYR A 359 -5.95 3.35 6.80
C TYR A 359 -6.31 3.56 5.34
N PRO A 360 -6.40 2.48 4.56
CA PRO A 360 -6.73 2.58 3.16
C PRO A 360 -8.02 3.36 2.96
N PRO A 361 -8.16 4.08 1.83
CA PRO A 361 -9.43 4.68 1.40
C PRO A 361 -10.59 3.69 1.34
N LEU A 362 -10.31 2.40 1.49
CA LEU A 362 -11.25 1.29 1.63
C LEU A 362 -12.33 1.53 2.69
N GLU A 363 -12.04 2.27 3.77
CA GLU A 363 -13.07 2.62 4.77
C GLU A 363 -14.17 3.54 4.26
N ARG A 364 -13.95 4.27 3.16
CA ARG A 364 -14.92 5.25 2.66
C ARG A 364 -15.91 4.70 1.64
N THR A 365 -15.63 3.57 1.06
CA THR A 365 -16.37 3.04 -0.09
C THR A 365 -16.91 1.62 0.13
N GLN A 366 -16.69 1.02 1.30
CA GLN A 366 -17.07 -0.37 1.52
C GLN A 366 -18.41 -0.47 2.28
N PRO A 367 -19.40 -1.09 1.68
CA PRO A 367 -20.71 -1.35 2.29
C PRO A 367 -20.66 -2.27 3.51
N ASP A 368 -19.57 -3.02 3.71
CA ASP A 368 -19.36 -3.83 4.91
C ASP A 368 -19.33 -2.97 6.18
N MET A 369 -18.87 -1.72 6.10
CA MET A 369 -19.04 -0.76 7.20
C MET A 369 -20.50 -0.52 7.53
N LEU A 370 -21.35 -0.39 6.50
CA LEU A 370 -22.81 -0.27 6.69
C LEU A 370 -23.41 -1.54 7.30
N LEU A 371 -22.97 -2.72 6.83
CA LEU A 371 -23.40 -4.00 7.39
C LEU A 371 -23.04 -4.14 8.87
N ARG A 372 -21.84 -3.74 9.25
CA ARG A 372 -21.37 -3.75 10.64
C ARG A 372 -22.08 -2.73 11.49
N MET A 373 -22.43 -1.58 10.95
CA MET A 373 -23.21 -0.56 11.65
C MET A 373 -24.58 -1.08 12.10
N HIS A 374 -25.11 -2.10 11.45
CA HIS A 374 -26.38 -2.73 11.82
C HIS A 374 -26.25 -3.86 12.86
N GLY A 375 -25.04 -4.25 13.24
CA GLY A 375 -24.82 -5.30 14.24
C GLY A 375 -25.22 -6.71 13.80
N GLU A 376 -25.47 -6.90 12.51
CA GLU A 376 -25.91 -8.19 11.96
C GLU A 376 -24.76 -9.21 11.96
N ARG A 377 -25.11 -10.47 12.21
CA ARG A 377 -24.17 -11.59 12.21
C ARG A 377 -24.81 -12.82 11.57
N GLY A 378 -23.98 -13.77 11.17
CA GLY A 378 -24.44 -15.03 10.61
C GLY A 378 -25.31 -14.83 9.38
N ASP A 379 -26.45 -15.50 9.32
CA ASP A 379 -27.34 -15.50 8.16
C ASP A 379 -27.89 -14.11 7.83
N ALA A 380 -28.19 -13.28 8.82
CA ALA A 380 -28.65 -11.91 8.59
C ALA A 380 -27.57 -11.05 7.93
N PHE A 381 -26.30 -11.24 8.33
CA PHE A 381 -25.16 -10.61 7.68
C PHE A 381 -25.01 -11.06 6.22
N VAL A 382 -25.13 -12.36 5.95
CA VAL A 382 -25.08 -12.94 4.59
C VAL A 382 -26.20 -12.38 3.73
N ALA A 383 -27.45 -12.38 4.23
CA ALA A 383 -28.61 -11.91 3.47
C ALA A 383 -28.49 -10.43 3.09
N ARG A 384 -28.03 -9.59 4.01
CA ARG A 384 -27.80 -8.18 3.71
C ARG A 384 -26.64 -7.97 2.75
N TRP A 385 -25.56 -8.72 2.92
CA TRP A 385 -24.44 -8.69 2.00
C TRP A 385 -24.85 -9.07 0.58
N GLN A 386 -25.68 -10.11 0.44
CA GLN A 386 -26.25 -10.51 -0.84
C GLN A 386 -27.10 -9.38 -1.46
N THR A 387 -27.93 -8.72 -0.64
CA THR A 387 -28.74 -7.56 -1.10
C THR A 387 -27.87 -6.45 -1.66
N LEU A 388 -26.72 -6.16 -1.02
CA LEU A 388 -25.78 -5.13 -1.51
C LEU A 388 -25.07 -5.56 -2.80
N LEU A 389 -24.75 -6.85 -2.93
CA LEU A 389 -24.17 -7.38 -4.17
C LEU A 389 -25.14 -7.32 -5.34
N ASP A 390 -26.43 -7.52 -5.08
CA ASP A 390 -27.47 -7.51 -6.08
C ASP A 390 -27.92 -6.07 -6.45
N ALA A 391 -27.56 -5.09 -5.63
CA ALA A 391 -27.89 -3.70 -5.89
C ALA A 391 -27.20 -3.16 -7.17
N ASP A 392 -27.92 -2.33 -7.91
CA ASP A 392 -27.41 -1.63 -9.09
C ASP A 392 -26.54 -0.41 -8.67
N THR A 393 -25.38 -0.69 -8.12
CA THR A 393 -24.40 0.28 -7.65
C THR A 393 -23.02 -0.05 -8.21
N GLU A 394 -22.14 0.95 -8.31
CA GLU A 394 -20.74 0.74 -8.72
C GLU A 394 -20.05 -0.35 -7.86
N PHE A 395 -20.36 -0.36 -6.56
CA PHE A 395 -19.90 -1.37 -5.65
C PHE A 395 -20.42 -2.77 -6.04
N GLY A 396 -21.73 -2.93 -6.21
CA GLY A 396 -22.35 -4.20 -6.60
C GLY A 396 -21.78 -4.71 -7.93
N HIS A 397 -21.64 -3.83 -8.93
CA HIS A 397 -21.03 -4.19 -10.23
C HIS A 397 -19.59 -4.70 -10.07
N ARG A 398 -18.76 -3.98 -9.32
CA ARG A 398 -17.36 -4.36 -9.11
C ARG A 398 -17.24 -5.71 -8.39
N PHE A 399 -18.06 -5.93 -7.37
CA PHE A 399 -17.98 -7.17 -6.60
C PHE A 399 -18.57 -8.35 -7.35
N ARG A 400 -19.64 -8.17 -8.12
CA ARG A 400 -20.13 -9.21 -9.05
C ARG A 400 -19.05 -9.58 -10.06
N ALA A 401 -18.35 -8.61 -10.64
CA ALA A 401 -17.26 -8.87 -11.57
C ALA A 401 -16.12 -9.72 -10.93
N TYR A 402 -15.77 -9.45 -9.67
CA TYR A 402 -14.81 -10.27 -8.94
C TYR A 402 -15.32 -11.68 -8.67
N ARG A 403 -16.56 -11.82 -8.22
CA ARG A 403 -17.21 -13.12 -8.04
C ARG A 403 -17.22 -13.91 -9.34
N ASP A 404 -17.67 -13.29 -10.39
CA ASP A 404 -17.84 -13.94 -11.70
C ASP A 404 -16.48 -14.34 -12.29
N ALA A 405 -15.43 -13.55 -12.08
CA ALA A 405 -14.07 -13.91 -12.48
C ALA A 405 -13.55 -15.15 -11.74
N LYS A 406 -13.84 -15.28 -10.43
CA LYS A 406 -13.50 -16.50 -9.68
C LYS A 406 -14.34 -17.70 -10.12
N LEU A 407 -15.64 -17.49 -10.28
CA LEU A 407 -16.55 -18.56 -10.69
C LEU A 407 -16.32 -19.01 -12.13
N ALA A 408 -15.82 -18.13 -13.00
CA ALA A 408 -15.46 -18.49 -14.37
C ALA A 408 -14.28 -19.50 -14.45
N ALA A 409 -13.45 -19.55 -13.41
CA ALA A 409 -12.36 -20.53 -13.32
C ALA A 409 -12.80 -21.91 -12.82
N ARG A 410 -14.08 -22.06 -12.40
CA ARG A 410 -14.60 -23.33 -11.88
C ARG A 410 -14.53 -24.45 -12.91
N GLY A 411 -14.28 -25.66 -12.42
CA GLY A 411 -14.21 -26.86 -13.24
C GLY A 411 -12.91 -27.03 -14.02
N THR A 412 -12.05 -26.00 -14.08
CA THR A 412 -10.81 -26.05 -14.86
C THR A 412 -9.60 -26.04 -13.91
N PRO A 413 -8.84 -27.13 -13.82
CA PRO A 413 -7.58 -27.15 -13.09
C PRO A 413 -6.64 -26.04 -13.56
N ILE A 414 -5.84 -25.48 -12.66
CA ILE A 414 -4.87 -24.46 -13.03
C ILE A 414 -3.81 -25.01 -14.00
N THR A 415 -3.32 -24.13 -14.86
CA THR A 415 -2.12 -24.39 -15.66
C THR A 415 -0.96 -23.63 -14.99
N PRO A 416 0.18 -24.28 -14.69
CA PRO A 416 1.31 -23.65 -14.00
C PRO A 416 2.09 -22.71 -14.93
N THR A 417 1.40 -21.74 -15.53
CA THR A 417 1.92 -20.70 -16.42
C THR A 417 1.59 -19.32 -15.86
N GLY A 418 2.11 -18.27 -16.46
CA GLY A 418 1.82 -16.89 -16.06
C GLY A 418 2.21 -16.63 -14.60
N GLU A 419 1.28 -16.12 -13.80
CA GLU A 419 1.52 -15.77 -12.39
C GLU A 419 1.90 -16.98 -11.52
N TYR A 420 1.43 -18.18 -11.85
CA TYR A 420 1.82 -19.40 -11.15
C TYR A 420 3.30 -19.72 -11.35
N ALA A 421 3.80 -19.67 -12.58
CA ALA A 421 5.23 -19.85 -12.86
C ALA A 421 6.08 -18.75 -12.23
N GLU A 422 5.56 -17.52 -12.16
CA GLU A 422 6.26 -16.40 -11.53
C GLU A 422 6.32 -16.53 -10.00
N LEU A 423 5.29 -17.10 -9.36
CA LEU A 423 5.36 -17.44 -7.94
C LEU A 423 6.49 -18.44 -7.67
N GLU A 424 6.58 -19.49 -8.48
CA GLU A 424 7.66 -20.47 -8.32
C GLU A 424 9.04 -19.83 -8.47
N ARG A 425 9.23 -18.95 -9.47
CA ARG A 425 10.48 -18.20 -9.64
C ARG A 425 10.76 -17.26 -8.46
N LEU A 426 9.73 -16.67 -7.86
CA LEU A 426 9.86 -15.84 -6.67
C LEU A 426 10.34 -16.67 -5.46
N VAL A 427 9.74 -17.85 -5.24
CA VAL A 427 10.18 -18.80 -4.19
C VAL A 427 11.62 -19.24 -4.42
N GLN A 428 11.95 -19.63 -5.66
CA GLN A 428 13.30 -19.97 -6.06
C GLN A 428 14.28 -18.84 -5.74
N TRP A 429 13.94 -17.61 -6.12
CA TRP A 429 14.78 -16.45 -5.86
C TRP A 429 15.09 -16.29 -4.36
N PHE A 430 14.08 -16.35 -3.50
CA PHE A 430 14.30 -16.22 -2.06
C PHE A 430 15.13 -17.36 -1.48
N THR A 431 14.88 -18.59 -1.89
CA THR A 431 15.63 -19.75 -1.40
C THR A 431 17.09 -19.74 -1.86
N GLU A 432 17.37 -19.32 -3.09
CA GLU A 432 18.72 -19.11 -3.61
C GLU A 432 19.47 -17.99 -2.87
N HIS A 433 18.75 -17.04 -2.27
CA HIS A 433 19.31 -15.98 -1.43
C HIS A 433 19.32 -16.34 0.07
N GLY A 434 19.10 -17.60 0.41
CA GLY A 434 19.23 -18.14 1.76
C GLY A 434 18.03 -17.90 2.67
N ALA A 435 16.92 -17.42 2.16
CA ALA A 435 15.71 -17.24 2.96
C ALA A 435 14.87 -18.52 3.04
N ALA A 436 14.34 -18.82 4.23
CA ALA A 436 13.25 -19.78 4.36
C ALA A 436 11.93 -19.14 3.90
N VAL A 437 11.10 -19.90 3.19
CA VAL A 437 9.86 -19.38 2.59
C VAL A 437 8.64 -20.13 3.13
N VAL A 438 7.60 -19.40 3.55
CA VAL A 438 6.30 -19.98 3.81
C VAL A 438 5.26 -19.38 2.87
N LEU A 439 4.63 -20.24 2.05
CA LEU A 439 3.48 -19.90 1.23
C LEU A 439 2.24 -20.04 2.09
N ILE A 440 1.47 -18.99 2.23
CA ILE A 440 0.26 -18.98 3.06
C ILE A 440 -0.92 -18.66 2.15
N ASN A 441 -1.83 -19.64 1.98
CA ASN A 441 -3.15 -19.34 1.44
C ASN A 441 -3.95 -18.63 2.53
N ASN A 442 -4.16 -17.34 2.38
CA ASN A 442 -4.84 -16.52 3.35
C ASN A 442 -6.34 -16.85 3.46
N PRO A 443 -6.97 -16.56 4.60
CA PRO A 443 -8.39 -16.79 4.78
C PRO A 443 -9.25 -16.06 3.75
N GLU A 444 -10.28 -16.73 3.32
CA GLU A 444 -11.35 -16.21 2.47
C GLU A 444 -12.71 -16.36 3.15
N SER A 445 -13.56 -15.35 2.97
CA SER A 445 -14.91 -15.37 3.51
C SER A 445 -15.73 -16.52 2.95
N ALA A 446 -16.49 -17.17 3.80
CA ALA A 446 -17.46 -18.18 3.38
C ALA A 446 -18.48 -17.66 2.36
N LEU A 447 -18.71 -16.35 2.25
CA LEU A 447 -19.57 -15.73 1.24
C LEU A 447 -19.22 -16.12 -0.20
N LEU A 448 -17.96 -16.39 -0.47
CA LEU A 448 -17.54 -16.82 -1.80
C LEU A 448 -16.90 -18.21 -1.79
N ARG A 449 -16.10 -18.51 -0.79
CA ARG A 449 -15.29 -19.73 -0.73
C ARG A 449 -16.11 -21.02 -0.86
N TRP A 450 -17.28 -21.12 -0.21
CA TRP A 450 -18.13 -22.30 -0.27
C TRP A 450 -18.59 -22.64 -1.70
N GLN A 451 -18.59 -21.67 -2.62
CA GLN A 451 -19.00 -21.88 -4.00
C GLN A 451 -17.94 -22.61 -4.84
N TYR A 452 -16.68 -22.67 -4.37
CA TYR A 452 -15.58 -23.26 -5.13
C TYR A 452 -14.57 -24.06 -4.28
N ALA A 453 -14.78 -24.18 -2.96
CA ALA A 453 -13.84 -24.87 -2.07
C ALA A 453 -13.56 -26.32 -2.50
N ASP A 454 -14.59 -27.02 -3.02
CA ASP A 454 -14.49 -28.40 -3.52
C ASP A 454 -14.26 -28.49 -5.03
N ASP A 455 -14.06 -27.34 -5.70
CA ASP A 455 -13.92 -27.27 -7.14
C ASP A 455 -12.50 -27.72 -7.58
N PRO A 456 -12.36 -28.39 -8.74
CA PRO A 456 -11.06 -28.79 -9.28
C PRO A 456 -10.06 -27.61 -9.42
N TYR A 457 -10.53 -26.42 -9.75
CA TYR A 457 -9.70 -25.22 -9.79
C TYR A 457 -9.03 -24.95 -8.44
N TYR A 458 -9.81 -24.88 -7.36
CA TYR A 458 -9.29 -24.54 -6.04
C TYR A 458 -8.37 -25.63 -5.49
N ARG A 459 -8.72 -26.89 -5.70
CA ARG A 459 -7.86 -28.02 -5.32
C ARG A 459 -6.53 -27.97 -6.06
N SER A 460 -6.56 -27.78 -7.38
CA SER A 460 -5.33 -27.67 -8.17
C SER A 460 -4.47 -26.45 -7.79
N TYR A 461 -5.09 -25.34 -7.34
CA TYR A 461 -4.39 -24.20 -6.78
C TYR A 461 -3.66 -24.57 -5.49
N LEU A 462 -4.33 -25.23 -4.54
CA LEU A 462 -3.69 -25.68 -3.29
C LEU A 462 -2.59 -26.72 -3.56
N ASP A 463 -2.85 -27.68 -4.44
CA ASP A 463 -1.88 -28.69 -4.87
C ASP A 463 -0.65 -28.06 -5.52
N PHE A 464 -0.85 -27.02 -6.32
CA PHE A 464 0.25 -26.26 -6.91
C PHE A 464 1.11 -25.58 -5.83
N LEU A 465 0.51 -24.90 -4.85
CA LEU A 465 1.26 -24.25 -3.76
C LEU A 465 2.04 -25.27 -2.93
N ALA A 466 1.42 -26.40 -2.59
CA ALA A 466 2.08 -27.51 -1.90
C ALA A 466 3.21 -28.10 -2.75
N GLY A 467 2.97 -28.27 -4.05
CA GLY A 467 3.97 -28.74 -5.01
C GLY A 467 5.15 -27.80 -5.16
N VAL A 468 4.94 -26.47 -5.18
CA VAL A 468 6.03 -25.48 -5.17
C VAL A 468 6.82 -25.62 -3.89
N ALA A 469 6.17 -25.62 -2.72
CA ALA A 469 6.86 -25.74 -1.44
C ALA A 469 7.71 -27.03 -1.34
N SER A 470 7.20 -28.15 -1.85
CA SER A 470 7.91 -29.43 -1.79
C SER A 470 9.20 -29.51 -2.64
N ARG A 471 9.34 -28.63 -3.63
CA ARG A 471 10.53 -28.59 -4.51
C ARG A 471 11.74 -27.85 -3.90
N TYR A 472 11.51 -27.07 -2.87
CA TYR A 472 12.55 -26.23 -2.25
C TYR A 472 12.74 -26.61 -0.78
N PRO A 473 13.96 -26.97 -0.33
CA PRO A 473 14.22 -27.55 1.00
C PRO A 473 13.81 -26.66 2.18
N HIS A 474 13.78 -25.35 1.97
CA HIS A 474 13.44 -24.37 2.99
C HIS A 474 12.10 -23.68 2.72
N ALA A 475 11.24 -24.30 1.91
CA ALA A 475 9.91 -23.80 1.64
C ALA A 475 8.85 -24.71 2.25
N GLN A 476 7.76 -24.11 2.73
CA GLN A 476 6.58 -24.82 3.23
C GLN A 476 5.31 -24.12 2.79
N PHE A 477 4.22 -24.87 2.76
CA PHE A 477 2.89 -24.37 2.41
C PHE A 477 1.90 -24.60 3.56
N VAL A 478 1.05 -23.62 3.81
CA VAL A 478 -0.03 -23.71 4.79
C VAL A 478 -1.30 -23.11 4.23
N ASP A 479 -2.40 -23.86 4.37
CA ASP A 479 -3.73 -23.40 4.00
C ASP A 479 -4.47 -22.85 5.22
N LEU A 480 -4.73 -21.55 5.25
CA LEU A 480 -5.57 -20.88 6.22
C LEU A 480 -6.93 -20.46 5.64
N GLY A 481 -7.28 -20.91 4.44
CA GLY A 481 -8.44 -20.44 3.69
C GLY A 481 -9.77 -20.46 4.44
N GLY A 482 -9.97 -21.41 5.35
CA GLY A 482 -11.22 -21.60 6.08
C GLY A 482 -11.20 -21.34 7.58
N VAL A 483 -10.13 -20.75 8.12
CA VAL A 483 -9.92 -20.67 9.59
C VAL A 483 -10.71 -19.57 10.28
N LEU A 484 -11.30 -18.64 9.55
CA LEU A 484 -12.03 -17.51 10.11
C LEU A 484 -13.53 -17.59 9.83
N PRO A 485 -14.38 -17.25 10.80
CA PRO A 485 -15.81 -17.08 10.58
C PRO A 485 -16.11 -15.87 9.70
N ILE A 486 -17.29 -15.87 9.08
CA ILE A 486 -17.73 -14.84 8.15
C ILE A 486 -17.69 -13.42 8.74
N ASP A 487 -17.95 -13.29 10.03
CA ASP A 487 -17.99 -12.01 10.75
C ASP A 487 -16.61 -11.33 10.87
N ASP A 488 -15.54 -12.07 10.58
CA ASP A 488 -14.18 -11.57 10.66
C ASP A 488 -13.69 -10.97 9.33
N PHE A 489 -14.57 -10.83 8.35
CA PHE A 489 -14.24 -10.26 7.05
C PHE A 489 -14.91 -8.90 6.80
N ASN A 490 -14.20 -8.04 6.08
CA ASN A 490 -14.71 -6.78 5.55
C ASN A 490 -15.46 -7.00 4.23
N ASP A 491 -15.00 -7.96 3.46
CA ASP A 491 -15.54 -8.38 2.17
C ASP A 491 -15.22 -9.88 1.94
N TRP A 492 -15.00 -10.28 0.72
CA TRP A 492 -14.79 -11.69 0.38
C TRP A 492 -13.42 -12.24 0.78
N HIS A 493 -12.42 -11.37 0.98
CA HIS A 493 -11.04 -11.79 1.24
C HIS A 493 -10.24 -10.82 2.12
N HIS A 494 -10.78 -9.66 2.43
CA HIS A 494 -10.14 -8.76 3.39
C HIS A 494 -10.67 -9.01 4.80
N VAL A 495 -9.80 -9.41 5.68
CA VAL A 495 -10.17 -9.62 7.08
C VAL A 495 -10.35 -8.30 7.82
N THR A 496 -11.18 -8.34 8.84
CA THR A 496 -11.31 -7.23 9.80
C THR A 496 -10.08 -7.17 10.69
N TYR A 497 -9.96 -6.10 11.47
CA TYR A 497 -8.96 -6.05 12.55
C TYR A 497 -9.10 -7.23 13.52
N ILE A 498 -10.33 -7.63 13.87
CA ILE A 498 -10.59 -8.77 14.76
C ILE A 498 -10.09 -10.07 14.10
N GLY A 499 -10.37 -10.26 12.82
CA GLY A 499 -9.86 -11.39 12.05
C GLY A 499 -8.33 -11.41 12.03
N ALA A 500 -7.69 -10.26 11.79
CA ALA A 500 -6.24 -10.14 11.82
C ALA A 500 -5.66 -10.49 13.20
N VAL A 501 -6.29 -10.04 14.30
CA VAL A 501 -5.87 -10.40 15.66
C VAL A 501 -5.97 -11.89 15.93
N LYS A 502 -7.01 -12.56 15.41
CA LYS A 502 -7.17 -14.02 15.53
C LYS A 502 -6.15 -14.79 14.71
N LEU A 503 -5.66 -14.23 13.61
CA LEU A 503 -4.64 -14.85 12.77
C LEU A 503 -3.22 -14.70 13.33
N GLY A 504 -2.95 -13.68 14.15
CA GLY A 504 -1.63 -13.44 14.71
C GLY A 504 -0.98 -14.66 15.37
N PRO A 505 -1.68 -15.39 16.28
CA PRO A 505 -1.15 -16.63 16.86
C PRO A 505 -0.83 -17.72 15.84
N GLN A 506 -1.65 -17.84 14.77
CA GLN A 506 -1.39 -18.82 13.71
C GLN A 506 -0.16 -18.44 12.90
N TYR A 507 -0.02 -17.19 12.49
CA TYR A 507 1.19 -16.71 11.82
C TYR A 507 2.44 -16.90 12.68
N ALA A 508 2.37 -16.56 13.98
CA ALA A 508 3.48 -16.75 14.88
C ALA A 508 3.87 -18.23 15.02
N ALA A 509 2.91 -19.13 15.18
CA ALA A 509 3.16 -20.57 15.26
C ALA A 509 3.79 -21.14 13.98
N LEU A 510 3.39 -20.64 12.80
CA LEU A 510 3.98 -21.04 11.52
C LEU A 510 5.41 -20.54 11.34
N LEU A 511 5.70 -19.34 11.82
CA LEU A 511 7.00 -18.70 11.66
C LEU A 511 8.03 -19.15 12.70
N GLN A 512 7.57 -19.52 13.90
CA GLN A 512 8.44 -19.88 15.04
C GLN A 512 9.52 -20.94 14.69
N PRO A 513 9.20 -22.09 14.06
CA PRO A 513 10.23 -23.08 13.73
C PRO A 513 11.23 -22.56 12.70
N LEU A 514 10.81 -21.74 11.75
CA LEU A 514 11.70 -21.15 10.74
C LEU A 514 12.63 -20.10 11.34
N VAL A 515 12.10 -19.27 12.24
CA VAL A 515 12.88 -18.28 12.99
C VAL A 515 13.91 -18.99 13.87
N GLY A 516 13.50 -20.06 14.57
CA GLY A 516 14.42 -20.86 15.39
C GLY A 516 15.55 -21.48 14.57
N ALA A 517 15.22 -22.02 13.39
CA ALA A 517 16.22 -22.58 12.48
C ALA A 517 17.17 -21.51 11.90
N ALA A 518 16.66 -20.33 11.57
CA ALA A 518 17.46 -19.21 11.04
C ALA A 518 18.34 -18.54 12.11
N ALA A 519 17.99 -18.65 13.39
CA ALA A 519 18.77 -18.12 14.51
C ALA A 519 19.91 -19.07 14.94
N ALA A 520 19.84 -20.35 14.55
CA ALA A 520 20.89 -21.33 14.89
C ALA A 520 22.21 -20.94 14.18
N PRO A 521 23.34 -20.99 14.86
CA PRO A 521 24.63 -20.78 14.22
C PRO A 521 24.85 -21.83 13.11
N PRO A 522 25.49 -21.46 11.99
CA PRO A 522 25.73 -22.34 10.85
C PRO A 522 26.68 -23.49 11.19
#